data_5389e27113b1637fc030d983702ca52c
#
_entry.id   5389e27113b1637fc030d983702ca52c
#
_cell.length_a   1.000
_cell.length_b   1.000
_cell.length_c   1.000
_cell.angle_alpha   90.00
_cell.angle_beta   90.00
_cell.angle_gamma   90.00
#
_symmetry.space_group_name_H-M   'P 1'
#
loop_
_entity.id
_entity.type
_entity.pdbx_description
1 polymer ?
#
loop_
_entity_poly.entity_id
_entity_poly.type
_entity_poly.pdbx_seq_one_letter_code
_entity_poly.pdbx_strand_id
1 'polypeptide(L)'
;MSNRRIVITGMGAVSPLGCGVETIWQRLLKGESGIRALPDEIVADLPVKVGGQVPALAQDAEAGFNPDASVAPKDQKKMDRFILFAMAAADEAVRQAGWIADTEEKQERTATVIASGIGGFPAIAQAVRTTDSRGAKRLSPFTIPSFLVNLAAGHVSIKHHFKGPIGAPVTACAAGVQAIGDAVRLIRNDEADIALCGGTEAAIDTVSLGGFAAARAMSTAPAELARQASRPFDSARDGFVMGEGAGMLVIETLEHARARGATPLAEIVGYGTSADAYHMTSGAEDGNGAYRAMKIALRQANVAPEEVQHLNAHATSTPVGDLGEINAIKHLFGTTGSVAVTSTKSATGHLLGAAGGLETIFTALALRDQIAPATLNLDNPDPAAAGLHLVAKRAEPMSITYALSNGFGFGGVNASILLKRWQDE
;
A
#
# COMPACT_ATOMS: atom_id res chain seq x y z
N MET A 1 -2.46 -15.03 -24.58
CA MET A 1 -1.59 -14.52 -23.49
C MET A 1 -1.02 -15.74 -22.79
N SER A 2 0.29 -15.77 -22.53
CA SER A 2 0.89 -16.92 -21.85
C SER A 2 0.28 -17.07 -20.45
N ASN A 3 -0.11 -18.29 -20.10
CA ASN A 3 -0.72 -18.61 -18.80
C ASN A 3 0.36 -18.78 -17.72
N ARG A 4 1.35 -17.84 -17.68
CA ARG A 4 2.44 -17.87 -16.69
C ARG A 4 1.86 -17.63 -15.30
N ARG A 5 2.05 -18.58 -14.41
CA ARG A 5 1.72 -18.43 -12.99
C ARG A 5 2.72 -17.48 -12.33
N ILE A 6 2.22 -16.52 -11.60
CA ILE A 6 3.04 -15.50 -10.94
C ILE A 6 2.97 -15.72 -9.44
N VAL A 7 4.13 -15.84 -8.80
CA VAL A 7 4.24 -16.05 -7.35
C VAL A 7 4.98 -14.91 -6.67
N ILE A 8 4.64 -14.67 -5.42
CA ILE A 8 5.35 -13.76 -4.52
C ILE A 8 6.41 -14.59 -3.81
N THR A 9 7.67 -14.15 -3.87
CA THR A 9 8.80 -14.84 -3.21
C THR A 9 9.52 -13.98 -2.18
N GLY A 10 9.21 -12.68 -2.12
CA GLY A 10 9.74 -11.79 -1.11
C GLY A 10 8.79 -10.64 -0.81
N MET A 11 8.83 -10.16 0.42
CA MET A 11 8.06 -9.04 0.92
C MET A 11 8.92 -8.17 1.84
N GLY A 12 8.70 -6.86 1.81
CA GLY A 12 9.37 -5.93 2.70
C GLY A 12 8.45 -4.75 3.01
N ALA A 13 8.47 -4.27 4.25
CA ALA A 13 7.53 -3.25 4.68
C ALA A 13 8.10 -2.28 5.71
N VAL A 14 7.67 -1.03 5.57
CA VAL A 14 7.83 0.06 6.52
C VAL A 14 6.46 0.68 6.75
N SER A 15 6.03 0.82 7.99
CA SER A 15 4.69 1.29 8.33
C SER A 15 4.64 2.05 9.66
N PRO A 16 3.52 2.67 10.01
CA PRO A 16 3.31 3.24 11.33
C PRO A 16 3.38 2.21 12.47
N LEU A 17 3.24 0.92 12.17
CA LEU A 17 3.45 -0.19 13.11
C LEU A 17 4.93 -0.61 13.23
N GLY A 18 5.84 0.07 12.55
CA GLY A 18 7.28 -0.22 12.56
C GLY A 18 7.80 -0.70 11.21
N CYS A 19 8.98 -1.29 11.23
CA CYS A 19 9.68 -1.88 10.08
C CYS A 19 9.79 -3.39 10.22
N GLY A 20 9.80 -4.09 9.07
CA GLY A 20 9.88 -5.55 9.03
C GLY A 20 8.50 -6.20 8.98
N VAL A 21 8.29 -7.02 7.94
CA VAL A 21 6.98 -7.63 7.61
C VAL A 21 6.41 -8.42 8.78
N GLU A 22 7.20 -9.27 9.42
CA GLU A 22 6.70 -10.13 10.49
C GLU A 22 6.34 -9.34 11.76
N THR A 23 7.15 -8.36 12.14
CA THR A 23 6.85 -7.50 13.30
C THR A 23 5.59 -6.68 13.07
N ILE A 24 5.46 -6.07 11.89
CA ILE A 24 4.26 -5.31 11.50
C ILE A 24 3.02 -6.22 11.56
N TRP A 25 3.11 -7.43 10.99
CA TRP A 25 2.01 -8.38 10.97
C TRP A 25 1.58 -8.82 12.38
N GLN A 26 2.52 -9.14 13.25
CA GLN A 26 2.22 -9.53 14.63
C GLN A 26 1.55 -8.39 15.41
N ARG A 27 2.01 -7.14 15.23
CA ARG A 27 1.39 -5.97 15.84
C ARG A 27 -0.02 -5.72 15.30
N LEU A 28 -0.21 -5.89 13.99
CA LEU A 28 -1.53 -5.78 13.36
C LEU A 28 -2.52 -6.80 13.93
N LEU A 29 -2.11 -8.08 14.05
CA LEU A 29 -2.96 -9.14 14.60
C LEU A 29 -3.29 -8.94 16.08
N LYS A 30 -2.41 -8.30 16.86
CA LYS A 30 -2.67 -7.90 18.25
C LYS A 30 -3.63 -6.71 18.38
N GLY A 31 -4.01 -6.08 17.26
CA GLY A 31 -4.86 -4.91 17.28
C GLY A 31 -4.14 -3.62 17.72
N GLU A 32 -2.84 -3.55 17.52
CA GLU A 32 -2.09 -2.32 17.78
C GLU A 32 -2.39 -1.26 16.72
N SER A 33 -2.40 0.01 17.13
CA SER A 33 -2.56 1.15 16.23
C SER A 33 -1.24 1.91 16.10
N GLY A 34 -0.84 2.20 14.87
CA GLY A 34 0.29 3.09 14.56
C GLY A 34 -0.09 4.56 14.48
N ILE A 35 -1.38 4.90 14.68
CA ILE A 35 -1.85 6.28 14.60
C ILE A 35 -1.62 6.99 15.94
N ARG A 36 -1.04 8.19 15.85
CA ARG A 36 -0.65 9.01 17.01
C ARG A 36 -0.94 10.48 16.78
N ALA A 37 -0.89 11.28 17.84
CA ALA A 37 -0.85 12.72 17.71
C ALA A 37 0.38 13.14 16.90
N LEU A 38 0.19 14.06 15.96
CA LEU A 38 1.29 14.63 15.16
C LEU A 38 1.94 15.80 15.93
N PRO A 39 3.24 16.07 15.67
CA PRO A 39 3.94 17.20 16.27
C PRO A 39 3.30 18.55 15.90
N ASP A 40 3.27 19.48 16.86
CA ASP A 40 2.71 20.83 16.67
C ASP A 40 3.37 21.59 15.52
N GLU A 41 4.66 21.37 15.26
CA GLU A 41 5.38 21.97 14.13
C GLU A 41 4.74 21.65 12.77
N ILE A 42 4.00 20.55 12.69
CA ILE A 42 3.30 20.13 11.47
C ILE A 42 1.86 20.61 11.46
N VAL A 43 1.16 20.56 12.61
CA VAL A 43 -0.30 20.64 12.66
C VAL A 43 -0.87 21.80 13.47
N ALA A 44 -0.04 22.73 14.01
CA ALA A 44 -0.51 23.82 14.87
C ALA A 44 -1.71 24.57 14.28
N ASP A 45 -1.63 24.96 13.02
CA ASP A 45 -2.63 25.75 12.30
C ASP A 45 -3.67 24.88 11.54
N LEU A 46 -3.61 23.57 11.69
CA LEU A 46 -4.49 22.66 10.95
C LEU A 46 -5.63 22.11 11.83
N PRO A 47 -6.78 21.80 11.25
CA PRO A 47 -7.84 21.06 11.96
C PRO A 47 -7.47 19.60 12.17
N VAL A 48 -6.53 19.06 11.41
CA VAL A 48 -6.01 17.69 11.51
C VAL A 48 -4.95 17.65 12.60
N LYS A 49 -5.05 16.69 13.52
CA LYS A 49 -4.13 16.56 14.68
C LYS A 49 -3.43 15.21 14.76
N VAL A 50 -3.84 14.26 13.95
CA VAL A 50 -3.41 12.86 14.04
C VAL A 50 -2.88 12.33 12.71
N GLY A 51 -2.00 11.34 12.79
CA GLY A 51 -1.42 10.66 11.61
C GLY A 51 -0.68 9.39 11.99
N GLY A 52 -0.37 8.60 10.97
CA GLY A 52 0.42 7.38 11.08
C GLY A 52 1.86 7.63 10.62
N GLN A 53 2.70 8.23 11.44
CA GLN A 53 4.13 8.35 11.16
C GLN A 53 4.86 7.04 11.45
N VAL A 54 5.84 6.73 10.61
CA VAL A 54 6.78 5.63 10.88
C VAL A 54 7.65 6.00 12.09
N PRO A 55 7.68 5.17 13.14
CA PRO A 55 8.48 5.47 14.32
C PRO A 55 9.99 5.42 13.97
N ALA A 56 10.74 6.37 14.50
CA ALA A 56 12.20 6.32 14.44
C ALA A 56 12.76 5.28 15.43
N LEU A 57 13.98 4.84 15.22
CA LEU A 57 14.65 3.86 16.09
C LEU A 57 14.69 4.31 17.57
N ALA A 58 14.78 5.61 17.82
CA ALA A 58 14.72 6.17 19.18
C ALA A 58 13.34 6.07 19.84
N GLN A 59 12.27 5.94 19.05
CA GLN A 59 10.89 5.81 19.53
C GLN A 59 10.46 4.33 19.66
N ASP A 60 11.06 3.46 18.86
CA ASP A 60 10.79 2.02 18.84
C ASP A 60 12.14 1.29 18.60
N ALA A 61 12.73 0.82 19.67
CA ALA A 61 14.05 0.16 19.61
C ALA A 61 14.02 -1.20 18.89
N GLU A 62 12.84 -1.83 18.79
CA GLU A 62 12.65 -3.14 18.13
C GLU A 62 12.46 -3.01 16.62
N ALA A 63 11.58 -2.09 16.20
CA ALA A 63 11.14 -2.00 14.81
C ALA A 63 11.10 -0.55 14.28
N GLY A 64 11.75 0.39 14.94
CA GLY A 64 11.87 1.76 14.45
C GLY A 64 12.70 1.85 13.18
N PHE A 65 12.40 2.85 12.37
CA PHE A 65 13.09 3.08 11.10
C PHE A 65 14.52 3.60 11.33
N ASN A 66 15.48 2.89 10.76
CA ASN A 66 16.88 3.27 10.71
C ASN A 66 17.32 3.41 9.24
N PRO A 67 17.41 4.62 8.69
CA PRO A 67 17.82 4.81 7.30
C PRO A 67 19.24 4.33 7.02
N ASP A 68 20.14 4.35 8.03
CA ASP A 68 21.55 3.95 7.88
C ASP A 68 21.68 2.46 7.52
N ALA A 69 20.69 1.65 7.85
CA ALA A 69 20.67 0.23 7.50
C ALA A 69 20.56 -0.03 5.99
N SER A 70 19.99 0.91 5.24
CA SER A 70 19.72 0.75 3.79
C SER A 70 20.43 1.78 2.92
N VAL A 71 20.71 2.97 3.43
CA VAL A 71 21.30 4.08 2.68
C VAL A 71 22.42 4.73 3.49
N ALA A 72 23.61 4.83 2.90
CA ALA A 72 24.73 5.49 3.57
C ALA A 72 24.37 6.95 3.94
N PRO A 73 24.74 7.46 5.13
CA PRO A 73 24.37 8.80 5.61
C PRO A 73 24.66 9.94 4.61
N LYS A 74 25.77 9.84 3.89
CA LYS A 74 26.16 10.83 2.86
C LYS A 74 25.18 10.90 1.68
N ASP A 75 24.44 9.82 1.41
CA ASP A 75 23.52 9.71 0.29
C ASP A 75 22.08 10.02 0.69
N GLN A 76 21.73 9.93 1.97
CA GLN A 76 20.36 10.20 2.46
C GLN A 76 19.88 11.61 2.14
N LYS A 77 20.77 12.62 2.19
CA LYS A 77 20.44 14.00 1.84
C LYS A 77 20.08 14.24 0.35
N LYS A 78 20.28 13.23 -0.48
CA LYS A 78 19.92 13.26 -1.91
C LYS A 78 18.48 12.72 -2.15
N MET A 79 17.81 12.26 -1.12
CA MET A 79 16.54 11.52 -1.20
C MET A 79 15.53 12.12 -0.22
N ASP A 80 14.32 12.35 -0.71
CA ASP A 80 13.18 12.56 0.19
C ASP A 80 12.87 11.25 0.96
N ARG A 81 12.15 11.38 2.07
CA ARG A 81 11.83 10.28 2.98
C ARG A 81 11.12 9.11 2.29
N PHE A 82 10.28 9.36 1.27
CA PHE A 82 9.58 8.28 0.55
C PHE A 82 10.56 7.35 -0.19
N ILE A 83 11.68 7.87 -0.67
CA ILE A 83 12.74 7.06 -1.29
C ILE A 83 13.46 6.22 -0.24
N LEU A 84 13.75 6.79 0.92
CA LEU A 84 14.37 6.05 2.03
C LEU A 84 13.52 4.86 2.50
N PHE A 85 12.20 5.04 2.59
CA PHE A 85 11.29 3.94 2.90
C PHE A 85 11.27 2.87 1.81
N ALA A 86 11.27 3.28 0.54
CA ALA A 86 11.34 2.35 -0.58
C ALA A 86 12.62 1.50 -0.54
N MET A 87 13.76 2.13 -0.25
CA MET A 87 15.05 1.44 -0.14
C MET A 87 15.05 0.39 0.96
N ALA A 88 14.53 0.72 2.15
CA ALA A 88 14.46 -0.20 3.27
C ALA A 88 13.52 -1.39 3.00
N ALA A 89 12.32 -1.13 2.48
CA ALA A 89 11.38 -2.17 2.14
C ALA A 89 11.88 -3.06 0.99
N ALA A 90 12.53 -2.48 -0.02
CA ALA A 90 13.14 -3.22 -1.13
C ALA A 90 14.24 -4.16 -0.64
N ASP A 91 15.13 -3.70 0.24
CA ASP A 91 16.21 -4.52 0.80
C ASP A 91 15.65 -5.74 1.55
N GLU A 92 14.60 -5.57 2.33
CA GLU A 92 13.93 -6.68 3.01
C GLU A 92 13.32 -7.68 2.02
N ALA A 93 12.56 -7.19 1.03
CA ALA A 93 11.92 -8.03 0.03
C ALA A 93 12.93 -8.85 -0.80
N VAL A 94 13.99 -8.20 -1.28
CA VAL A 94 15.05 -8.85 -2.07
C VAL A 94 15.81 -9.88 -1.23
N ARG A 95 16.11 -9.56 0.03
CA ARG A 95 16.76 -10.49 0.95
C ARG A 95 15.88 -11.71 1.24
N GLN A 96 14.59 -11.53 1.50
CA GLN A 96 13.66 -12.66 1.72
C GLN A 96 13.53 -13.52 0.48
N ALA A 97 13.46 -12.91 -0.70
CA ALA A 97 13.42 -13.63 -1.97
C ALA A 97 14.72 -14.40 -2.27
N GLY A 98 15.83 -14.06 -1.62
CA GLY A 98 17.15 -14.60 -1.93
C GLY A 98 17.59 -14.29 -3.37
N TRP A 99 17.15 -13.14 -3.92
CA TRP A 99 17.45 -12.76 -5.30
C TRP A 99 18.70 -11.91 -5.39
N ILE A 100 19.66 -12.37 -6.19
CA ILE A 100 20.91 -11.64 -6.49
C ILE A 100 21.06 -11.62 -8.01
N ALA A 101 21.04 -10.44 -8.60
CA ALA A 101 21.24 -10.24 -10.04
C ALA A 101 22.77 -10.16 -10.33
N ASP A 102 23.45 -11.28 -10.20
CA ASP A 102 24.91 -11.42 -10.30
C ASP A 102 25.43 -11.63 -11.72
N THR A 103 24.54 -11.78 -12.70
CA THR A 103 24.88 -11.87 -14.12
C THR A 103 24.14 -10.79 -14.91
N GLU A 104 24.67 -10.43 -16.10
CA GLU A 104 24.05 -9.43 -16.96
C GLU A 104 22.62 -9.85 -17.36
N GLU A 105 22.42 -11.13 -17.71
CA GLU A 105 21.11 -11.67 -18.03
C GLU A 105 20.12 -11.48 -16.87
N LYS A 106 20.49 -11.84 -15.63
CA LYS A 106 19.64 -11.64 -14.45
C LYS A 106 19.34 -10.15 -14.20
N GLN A 107 20.31 -9.28 -14.42
CA GLN A 107 20.13 -7.82 -14.30
C GLN A 107 19.11 -7.32 -15.32
N GLU A 108 19.25 -7.68 -16.59
CA GLU A 108 18.38 -7.25 -17.68
C GLU A 108 16.96 -7.83 -17.60
N ARG A 109 16.81 -9.01 -16.97
CA ARG A 109 15.53 -9.69 -16.79
C ARG A 109 14.83 -9.36 -15.47
N THR A 110 15.38 -8.43 -14.64
CA THR A 110 14.77 -7.98 -13.37
C THR A 110 14.16 -6.59 -13.54
N ALA A 111 12.83 -6.49 -13.45
CA ALA A 111 12.09 -5.25 -13.52
C ALA A 111 11.97 -4.56 -12.13
N THR A 112 11.77 -3.24 -12.13
CA THR A 112 11.52 -2.44 -10.93
C THR A 112 10.34 -1.50 -11.17
N VAL A 113 9.22 -1.72 -10.46
CA VAL A 113 8.00 -0.90 -10.61
C VAL A 113 7.55 -0.42 -9.24
N ILE A 114 7.89 0.82 -8.89
CA ILE A 114 7.59 1.39 -7.57
C ILE A 114 6.74 2.65 -7.73
N ALA A 115 5.54 2.60 -7.19
CA ALA A 115 4.57 3.67 -7.21
C ALA A 115 4.76 4.66 -6.06
N SER A 116 4.29 5.87 -6.25
CA SER A 116 3.98 6.83 -5.18
C SER A 116 2.82 7.71 -5.65
N GLY A 117 1.98 8.15 -4.73
CA GLY A 117 0.86 9.04 -5.07
C GLY A 117 1.30 10.49 -5.27
N ILE A 118 2.22 10.96 -4.45
CA ILE A 118 2.64 12.37 -4.40
C ILE A 118 4.17 12.52 -4.58
N GLY A 119 4.94 11.49 -4.25
CA GLY A 119 6.40 11.54 -4.30
C GLY A 119 7.00 12.44 -3.22
N GLY A 120 8.09 13.10 -3.51
CA GLY A 120 8.84 13.94 -2.58
C GLY A 120 8.23 15.32 -2.35
N PHE A 121 6.95 15.39 -2.06
CA PHE A 121 6.24 16.65 -1.83
C PHE A 121 6.86 17.50 -0.71
N PRO A 122 7.28 16.94 0.45
CA PRO A 122 7.98 17.71 1.48
C PRO A 122 9.27 18.36 0.96
N ALA A 123 10.03 17.68 0.11
CA ALA A 123 11.24 18.25 -0.51
C ALA A 123 10.91 19.42 -1.45
N ILE A 124 9.82 19.33 -2.21
CA ILE A 124 9.32 20.45 -3.04
C ILE A 124 8.95 21.63 -2.16
N ALA A 125 8.15 21.42 -1.13
CA ALA A 125 7.74 22.47 -0.19
C ALA A 125 8.97 23.16 0.46
N GLN A 126 9.96 22.38 0.87
CA GLN A 126 11.21 22.92 1.42
C GLN A 126 12.03 23.70 0.38
N ALA A 127 12.07 23.24 -0.87
CA ALA A 127 12.75 23.97 -1.95
C ALA A 127 12.10 25.35 -2.22
N VAL A 128 10.76 25.41 -2.19
CA VAL A 128 10.04 26.69 -2.32
C VAL A 128 10.39 27.63 -1.15
N ARG A 129 10.34 27.16 0.10
CA ARG A 129 10.73 27.96 1.29
C ARG A 129 12.18 28.47 1.19
N THR A 130 13.09 27.63 0.71
CA THR A 130 14.48 28.04 0.50
C THR A 130 14.61 29.12 -0.58
N THR A 131 13.88 28.97 -1.68
CA THR A 131 13.87 29.95 -2.75
C THR A 131 13.34 31.30 -2.29
N ASP A 132 12.23 31.32 -1.54
CA ASP A 132 11.60 32.54 -1.05
C ASP A 132 12.46 33.26 0.00
N SER A 133 13.10 32.52 0.92
CA SER A 133 13.86 33.10 2.02
C SER A 133 15.34 33.39 1.68
N ARG A 134 15.95 32.65 0.77
CA ARG A 134 17.40 32.67 0.51
C ARG A 134 17.78 32.78 -0.97
N GLY A 135 16.80 32.73 -1.88
CA GLY A 135 17.00 32.75 -3.33
C GLY A 135 17.33 31.38 -3.95
N ALA A 136 16.95 31.21 -5.22
CA ALA A 136 17.09 29.95 -5.96
C ALA A 136 18.55 29.44 -6.07
N LYS A 137 19.53 30.34 -5.99
CA LYS A 137 20.96 29.95 -5.97
C LYS A 137 21.38 29.12 -4.77
N ARG A 138 20.52 29.02 -3.73
CA ARG A 138 20.76 28.21 -2.52
C ARG A 138 20.17 26.83 -2.58
N LEU A 139 19.49 26.47 -3.67
CA LEU A 139 18.96 25.13 -3.87
C LEU A 139 20.12 24.11 -3.98
N SER A 140 19.89 22.92 -3.43
CA SER A 140 20.80 21.80 -3.58
C SER A 140 20.81 21.30 -5.04
N PRO A 141 21.94 20.82 -5.57
CA PRO A 141 21.98 20.14 -6.86
C PRO A 141 21.14 18.84 -6.86
N PHE A 142 20.80 18.32 -5.68
CA PHE A 142 19.95 17.15 -5.53
C PHE A 142 18.46 17.48 -5.36
N THR A 143 18.07 18.74 -5.45
CA THR A 143 16.66 19.15 -5.26
C THR A 143 15.73 18.38 -6.18
N ILE A 144 15.97 18.38 -7.48
CA ILE A 144 15.11 17.66 -8.44
C ILE A 144 15.16 16.14 -8.22
N PRO A 145 16.33 15.47 -8.18
CA PRO A 145 16.37 14.03 -7.93
C PRO A 145 15.71 13.61 -6.59
N SER A 146 15.72 14.47 -5.58
CA SER A 146 15.18 14.12 -4.26
C SER A 146 13.67 13.92 -4.24
N PHE A 147 12.91 14.59 -5.13
CA PHE A 147 11.46 14.56 -5.11
C PHE A 147 10.79 13.81 -6.27
N LEU A 148 11.49 13.53 -7.35
CA LEU A 148 10.88 12.84 -8.50
C LEU A 148 10.34 11.47 -8.10
N VAL A 149 9.09 11.22 -8.47
CA VAL A 149 8.37 9.98 -8.09
C VAL A 149 9.12 8.72 -8.56
N ASN A 150 9.67 8.74 -9.76
CA ASN A 150 10.39 7.60 -10.33
C ASN A 150 11.75 7.31 -9.67
N LEU A 151 12.25 8.21 -8.83
CA LEU A 151 13.57 8.02 -8.20
C LEU A 151 13.55 7.00 -7.07
N ALA A 152 12.38 6.64 -6.52
CA ALA A 152 12.28 5.46 -5.67
C ALA A 152 12.67 4.19 -6.44
N ALA A 153 12.08 3.96 -7.62
CA ALA A 153 12.48 2.86 -8.50
C ALA A 153 13.92 3.02 -9.00
N GLY A 154 14.32 4.25 -9.33
CA GLY A 154 15.68 4.55 -9.81
C GLY A 154 16.76 4.18 -8.82
N HIS A 155 16.66 4.60 -7.56
CA HIS A 155 17.65 4.28 -6.53
C HIS A 155 17.69 2.79 -6.19
N VAL A 156 16.53 2.13 -6.15
CA VAL A 156 16.46 0.68 -5.92
C VAL A 156 17.14 -0.08 -7.06
N SER A 157 16.83 0.26 -8.32
CA SER A 157 17.44 -0.39 -9.49
C SER A 157 18.96 -0.21 -9.51
N ILE A 158 19.46 0.98 -9.19
CA ILE A 158 20.90 1.25 -9.11
C ILE A 158 21.55 0.40 -8.02
N LYS A 159 20.96 0.36 -6.82
CA LYS A 159 21.52 -0.39 -5.68
C LYS A 159 21.64 -1.88 -5.95
N HIS A 160 20.61 -2.47 -6.55
CA HIS A 160 20.49 -3.92 -6.78
C HIS A 160 20.93 -4.36 -8.18
N HIS A 161 21.38 -3.41 -9.02
CA HIS A 161 21.78 -3.64 -10.42
C HIS A 161 20.65 -4.22 -11.29
N PHE A 162 19.40 -3.86 -11.04
CA PHE A 162 18.26 -4.29 -11.86
C PHE A 162 18.17 -3.40 -13.10
N LYS A 163 18.41 -3.98 -14.28
CA LYS A 163 18.47 -3.29 -15.57
C LYS A 163 17.25 -3.55 -16.46
N GLY A 164 16.30 -4.35 -16.01
CA GLY A 164 15.06 -4.60 -16.73
C GLY A 164 14.14 -3.38 -16.77
N PRO A 165 12.91 -3.52 -17.27
CA PRO A 165 11.95 -2.44 -17.32
C PRO A 165 11.78 -1.73 -15.97
N ILE A 166 11.73 -0.40 -15.99
CA ILE A 166 11.55 0.44 -14.80
C ILE A 166 10.29 1.29 -14.96
N GLY A 167 9.50 1.40 -13.89
CA GLY A 167 8.27 2.19 -13.91
C GLY A 167 7.91 2.77 -12.56
N ALA A 168 7.08 3.81 -12.58
CA ALA A 168 6.60 4.50 -11.39
C ALA A 168 5.15 4.98 -11.62
N PRO A 169 4.14 4.13 -11.46
CA PRO A 169 2.75 4.56 -11.56
C PRO A 169 2.42 5.65 -10.54
N VAL A 170 1.64 6.64 -10.97
CA VAL A 170 1.19 7.78 -10.15
C VAL A 170 -0.33 7.89 -10.26
N THR A 171 -1.04 6.88 -9.76
CA THR A 171 -2.51 6.80 -9.79
C THR A 171 -3.09 6.97 -8.38
N ALA A 172 -2.58 7.98 -7.68
CA ALA A 172 -3.01 8.33 -6.32
C ALA A 172 -3.01 7.10 -5.40
N CYS A 173 -4.10 6.88 -4.68
CA CYS A 173 -4.21 5.80 -3.68
C CYS A 173 -4.28 4.38 -4.30
N ALA A 174 -4.53 4.26 -5.59
CA ALA A 174 -4.51 2.98 -6.32
C ALA A 174 -3.10 2.60 -6.84
N ALA A 175 -2.13 3.52 -6.74
CA ALA A 175 -0.83 3.40 -7.39
C ALA A 175 -0.03 2.15 -6.97
N GLY A 176 -0.08 1.78 -5.69
CA GLY A 176 0.63 0.60 -5.20
C GLY A 176 0.09 -0.71 -5.76
N VAL A 177 -1.23 -0.88 -5.83
CA VAL A 177 -1.85 -2.06 -6.48
C VAL A 177 -1.54 -2.06 -7.97
N GLN A 178 -1.61 -0.91 -8.63
CA GLN A 178 -1.27 -0.79 -10.05
C GLN A 178 0.17 -1.19 -10.33
N ALA A 179 1.13 -0.76 -9.52
CA ALA A 179 2.54 -1.13 -9.71
C ALA A 179 2.74 -2.65 -9.70
N ILE A 180 2.06 -3.35 -8.79
CA ILE A 180 2.10 -4.81 -8.75
C ILE A 180 1.48 -5.40 -10.01
N GLY A 181 0.31 -4.92 -10.41
CA GLY A 181 -0.37 -5.39 -11.62
C GLY A 181 0.41 -5.11 -12.91
N ASP A 182 1.05 -3.96 -13.01
CA ASP A 182 1.90 -3.63 -14.16
C ASP A 182 3.15 -4.52 -14.21
N ALA A 183 3.76 -4.83 -13.06
CA ALA A 183 4.84 -5.80 -12.97
C ALA A 183 4.40 -7.23 -13.39
N VAL A 184 3.19 -7.66 -13.01
CA VAL A 184 2.59 -8.92 -13.48
C VAL A 184 2.46 -8.90 -15.01
N ARG A 185 2.03 -7.79 -15.61
CA ARG A 185 1.92 -7.65 -17.07
C ARG A 185 3.27 -7.76 -17.76
N LEU A 186 4.31 -7.10 -17.24
CA LEU A 186 5.68 -7.19 -17.78
C LEU A 186 6.17 -8.63 -17.80
N ILE A 187 5.98 -9.39 -16.72
CA ILE A 187 6.41 -10.79 -16.64
C ILE A 187 5.58 -11.67 -17.58
N ARG A 188 4.27 -11.48 -17.65
CA ARG A 188 3.40 -12.25 -18.55
C ARG A 188 3.68 -11.99 -20.03
N ASN A 189 4.14 -10.79 -20.37
CA ASN A 189 4.52 -10.39 -21.72
C ASN A 189 5.98 -10.75 -22.07
N ASP A 190 6.69 -11.46 -21.18
CA ASP A 190 8.09 -11.87 -21.39
C ASP A 190 9.10 -10.70 -21.44
N GLU A 191 8.78 -9.59 -20.82
CA GLU A 191 9.70 -8.44 -20.71
C GLU A 191 10.61 -8.55 -19.49
N ALA A 192 10.24 -9.37 -18.50
CA ALA A 192 11.02 -9.69 -17.31
C ALA A 192 10.68 -11.10 -16.81
N ASP A 193 11.58 -11.71 -16.03
CA ASP A 193 11.35 -13.00 -15.35
C ASP A 193 10.95 -12.79 -13.89
N ILE A 194 11.45 -11.72 -13.30
CA ILE A 194 11.26 -11.33 -11.91
C ILE A 194 11.14 -9.83 -11.81
N ALA A 195 10.37 -9.33 -10.84
CA ALA A 195 10.19 -7.91 -10.60
C ALA A 195 10.16 -7.59 -9.12
N LEU A 196 10.78 -6.48 -8.74
CA LEU A 196 10.50 -5.79 -7.49
C LEU A 196 9.43 -4.74 -7.74
N CYS A 197 8.34 -4.80 -7.00
CA CYS A 197 7.20 -3.89 -7.21
C CYS A 197 6.49 -3.55 -5.90
N GLY A 198 5.74 -2.45 -5.92
CA GLY A 198 4.98 -1.98 -4.76
C GLY A 198 4.83 -0.47 -4.75
N GLY A 199 4.71 0.11 -3.57
CA GLY A 199 4.50 1.54 -3.41
C GLY A 199 5.17 2.10 -2.17
N THR A 200 5.41 3.40 -2.19
CA THR A 200 6.03 4.16 -1.11
C THR A 200 5.41 5.56 -1.02
N GLU A 201 5.31 6.09 0.19
CA GLU A 201 4.77 7.43 0.43
C GLU A 201 5.30 8.01 1.75
N ALA A 202 5.59 9.32 1.76
CA ALA A 202 5.96 10.06 2.96
C ALA A 202 5.50 11.52 2.84
N ALA A 203 4.19 11.74 2.90
CA ALA A 203 3.56 13.03 2.65
C ALA A 203 2.97 13.69 3.91
N ILE A 204 3.40 13.27 5.11
CA ILE A 204 2.94 13.91 6.37
C ILE A 204 3.73 15.20 6.58
N ASP A 205 3.23 16.27 6.01
CA ASP A 205 3.73 17.64 6.20
C ASP A 205 2.56 18.64 6.19
N THR A 206 2.84 19.86 6.62
CA THR A 206 1.82 20.92 6.78
C THR A 206 1.07 21.20 5.48
N VAL A 207 1.75 21.22 4.33
CA VAL A 207 1.11 21.59 3.06
C VAL A 207 0.21 20.46 2.56
N SER A 208 0.68 19.21 2.58
CA SER A 208 -0.12 18.05 2.16
C SER A 208 -1.33 17.87 3.05
N LEU A 209 -1.14 17.88 4.38
CA LEU A 209 -2.25 17.79 5.35
C LEU A 209 -3.22 18.94 5.19
N GLY A 210 -2.73 20.16 5.02
CA GLY A 210 -3.55 21.36 4.80
C GLY A 210 -4.38 21.27 3.52
N GLY A 211 -3.80 20.78 2.44
CA GLY A 211 -4.50 20.54 1.16
C GLY A 211 -5.66 19.54 1.27
N PHE A 212 -5.41 18.39 1.89
CA PHE A 212 -6.46 17.39 2.12
C PHE A 212 -7.51 17.87 3.15
N ALA A 213 -7.09 18.61 4.18
CA ALA A 213 -8.01 19.22 5.15
C ALA A 213 -8.93 20.26 4.47
N ALA A 214 -8.38 21.08 3.57
CA ALA A 214 -9.17 22.05 2.78
C ALA A 214 -10.21 21.34 1.90
N ALA A 215 -9.91 20.16 1.40
CA ALA A 215 -10.83 19.30 0.65
C ALA A 215 -11.84 18.56 1.55
N ARG A 216 -11.77 18.74 2.88
CA ARG A 216 -12.62 18.08 3.90
C ARG A 216 -12.58 16.54 3.81
N ALA A 217 -11.45 15.98 3.42
CA ALA A 217 -11.28 14.55 3.24
C ALA A 217 -10.73 13.84 4.48
N MET A 218 -10.19 14.60 5.45
CA MET A 218 -9.45 14.06 6.60
C MET A 218 -10.26 14.09 7.89
N SER A 219 -9.97 13.12 8.76
CA SER A 219 -10.47 13.11 10.13
C SER A 219 -9.96 14.33 10.91
N THR A 220 -10.84 14.94 11.68
CA THR A 220 -10.54 16.03 12.61
C THR A 220 -10.56 15.58 14.07
N ALA A 221 -10.36 14.29 14.31
CA ALA A 221 -10.28 13.74 15.65
C ALA A 221 -9.20 14.46 16.48
N PRO A 222 -9.49 14.78 17.76
CA PRO A 222 -8.50 15.40 18.63
C PRO A 222 -7.34 14.48 18.94
N ALA A 223 -6.19 15.07 19.31
CA ALA A 223 -4.94 14.34 19.49
C ALA A 223 -5.03 13.19 20.52
N GLU A 224 -5.81 13.38 21.59
CA GLU A 224 -6.05 12.38 22.64
C GLU A 224 -6.83 11.16 22.17
N LEU A 225 -7.58 11.28 21.06
CA LEU A 225 -8.33 10.19 20.43
C LEU A 225 -7.64 9.63 19.19
N ALA A 226 -6.35 9.85 19.02
CA ALA A 226 -5.60 9.47 17.83
C ALA A 226 -5.85 8.00 17.39
N ARG A 227 -5.79 7.06 18.31
CA ARG A 227 -5.96 5.64 18.03
C ARG A 227 -7.36 5.26 17.54
N GLN A 228 -8.39 6.10 17.83
CA GLN A 228 -9.77 5.92 17.40
C GLN A 228 -10.13 6.69 16.12
N ALA A 229 -9.22 7.51 15.59
CA ALA A 229 -9.50 8.42 14.49
C ALA A 229 -9.81 7.68 13.16
N SER A 230 -9.05 6.65 12.84
CA SER A 230 -9.33 5.82 11.66
C SER A 230 -10.28 4.69 12.04
N ARG A 231 -11.50 4.77 11.50
CA ARG A 231 -12.59 3.84 11.83
C ARG A 231 -13.41 3.43 10.62
N PRO A 232 -12.78 2.69 9.68
CA PRO A 232 -13.46 2.26 8.45
C PRO A 232 -14.77 1.52 8.75
N PHE A 233 -15.80 1.80 7.94
CA PHE A 233 -17.15 1.22 8.04
C PHE A 233 -17.95 1.58 9.30
N ASP A 234 -17.37 2.31 10.25
CA ASP A 234 -18.10 2.77 11.44
C ASP A 234 -18.96 3.99 11.13
N SER A 235 -20.13 4.06 11.76
CA SER A 235 -21.09 5.16 11.57
C SER A 235 -20.54 6.53 12.00
N ALA A 236 -19.56 6.56 12.89
CA ALA A 236 -18.93 7.78 13.39
C ALA A 236 -17.65 8.18 12.64
N ARG A 237 -17.34 7.53 11.51
CA ARG A 237 -16.20 7.92 10.68
C ARG A 237 -16.37 9.32 10.10
N ASP A 238 -15.30 10.11 10.08
CA ASP A 238 -15.34 11.51 9.67
C ASP A 238 -14.28 11.91 8.63
N GLY A 239 -13.51 10.96 8.12
CA GLY A 239 -12.45 11.19 7.14
C GLY A 239 -11.27 10.26 7.32
N PHE A 240 -10.35 10.26 6.37
CA PHE A 240 -9.17 9.42 6.47
C PHE A 240 -8.10 10.02 7.40
N VAL A 241 -7.24 9.15 7.93
CA VAL A 241 -6.03 9.53 8.66
C VAL A 241 -4.84 9.23 7.77
N MET A 242 -3.98 10.20 7.48
CA MET A 242 -2.81 9.99 6.64
C MET A 242 -1.78 9.13 7.36
N GLY A 243 -1.27 8.11 6.66
CA GLY A 243 -0.12 7.33 7.06
C GLY A 243 1.05 7.49 6.08
N GLU A 244 2.21 6.98 6.46
CA GLU A 244 3.40 6.91 5.61
C GLU A 244 4.07 5.55 5.70
N GLY A 245 4.90 5.20 4.71
CA GLY A 245 5.63 3.94 4.68
C GLY A 245 5.87 3.42 3.28
N ALA A 246 6.14 2.12 3.19
CA ALA A 246 6.35 1.40 1.93
C ALA A 246 5.95 -0.07 2.07
N GLY A 247 5.46 -0.66 0.98
CA GLY A 247 5.26 -2.10 0.86
C GLY A 247 5.81 -2.57 -0.48
N MET A 248 6.78 -3.49 -0.44
CA MET A 248 7.47 -4.02 -1.60
C MET A 248 7.32 -5.53 -1.67
N LEU A 249 7.14 -6.03 -2.89
CA LEU A 249 7.08 -7.45 -3.18
C LEU A 249 8.11 -7.80 -4.26
N VAL A 250 8.70 -8.97 -4.15
CA VAL A 250 9.38 -9.63 -5.26
C VAL A 250 8.42 -10.65 -5.83
N ILE A 251 8.13 -10.52 -7.12
CA ILE A 251 7.25 -11.42 -7.86
C ILE A 251 7.99 -12.01 -9.07
N GLU A 252 7.67 -13.25 -9.42
CA GLU A 252 8.33 -13.95 -10.52
C GLU A 252 7.43 -15.05 -11.07
N THR A 253 7.81 -15.64 -12.23
CA THR A 253 7.09 -16.83 -12.69
C THR A 253 7.36 -17.99 -11.74
N LEU A 254 6.38 -18.90 -11.62
CA LEU A 254 6.55 -20.12 -10.81
C LEU A 254 7.71 -20.98 -11.32
N GLU A 255 7.89 -21.04 -12.63
CA GLU A 255 9.01 -21.78 -13.25
C GLU A 255 10.36 -21.18 -12.83
N HIS A 256 10.50 -19.85 -12.86
CA HIS A 256 11.71 -19.16 -12.44
C HIS A 256 11.99 -19.40 -10.95
N ALA A 257 10.96 -19.27 -10.09
CA ALA A 257 11.08 -19.53 -8.66
C ALA A 257 11.55 -20.96 -8.37
N ARG A 258 10.94 -21.95 -9.01
CA ARG A 258 11.32 -23.38 -8.88
C ARG A 258 12.75 -23.64 -9.36
N ALA A 259 13.13 -23.08 -10.51
CA ALA A 259 14.46 -23.27 -11.08
C ALA A 259 15.59 -22.78 -10.18
N ARG A 260 15.34 -21.73 -9.39
CA ARG A 260 16.32 -21.18 -8.43
C ARG A 260 16.11 -21.64 -6.98
N GLY A 261 15.13 -22.49 -6.70
CA GLY A 261 14.84 -23.03 -5.38
C GLY A 261 14.20 -22.02 -4.41
N ALA A 262 13.51 -20.99 -4.94
CA ALA A 262 12.78 -20.04 -4.11
C ALA A 262 11.47 -20.65 -3.61
N THR A 263 11.06 -20.24 -2.40
CA THR A 263 9.80 -20.66 -1.80
C THR A 263 8.70 -19.64 -2.11
N PRO A 264 7.65 -19.98 -2.86
CA PRO A 264 6.51 -19.10 -3.03
C PRO A 264 5.77 -18.86 -1.72
N LEU A 265 5.30 -17.62 -1.52
CA LEU A 265 4.54 -17.19 -0.34
C LEU A 265 3.03 -17.13 -0.63
N ALA A 266 2.68 -16.70 -1.83
CA ALA A 266 1.33 -16.67 -2.38
C ALA A 266 1.40 -16.60 -3.90
N GLU A 267 0.29 -16.84 -4.58
CA GLU A 267 0.18 -16.70 -6.05
C GLU A 267 -0.71 -15.51 -6.39
N ILE A 268 -0.29 -14.69 -7.36
CA ILE A 268 -1.11 -13.60 -7.92
C ILE A 268 -1.87 -14.18 -9.12
N VAL A 269 -3.17 -14.35 -8.96
CA VAL A 269 -4.01 -15.03 -9.94
C VAL A 269 -4.86 -14.09 -10.78
N GLY A 270 -5.17 -12.88 -10.28
CA GLY A 270 -5.97 -11.91 -11.00
C GLY A 270 -5.62 -10.48 -10.68
N TYR A 271 -5.80 -9.59 -11.66
CA TYR A 271 -5.62 -8.15 -11.52
C TYR A 271 -6.64 -7.43 -12.40
N GLY A 272 -7.44 -6.57 -11.79
CA GLY A 272 -8.48 -5.81 -12.47
C GLY A 272 -8.33 -4.31 -12.24
N THR A 273 -8.56 -3.54 -13.28
CA THR A 273 -8.60 -2.07 -13.22
C THR A 273 -9.83 -1.52 -13.91
N SER A 274 -10.30 -0.37 -13.45
CA SER A 274 -11.38 0.38 -14.07
C SER A 274 -11.22 1.87 -13.80
N ALA A 275 -11.95 2.69 -14.52
CA ALA A 275 -12.12 4.11 -14.24
C ALA A 275 -13.56 4.40 -13.90
N ASP A 276 -13.81 5.29 -12.93
CA ASP A 276 -15.17 5.73 -12.56
C ASP A 276 -15.78 6.62 -13.62
N ALA A 277 -14.97 7.47 -14.27
CA ALA A 277 -15.41 8.52 -15.20
C ALA A 277 -16.54 9.36 -14.58
N TYR A 278 -16.41 9.75 -13.31
CA TYR A 278 -17.46 10.38 -12.51
C TYR A 278 -17.02 11.73 -11.93
N HIS A 279 -16.07 11.74 -10.99
CA HIS A 279 -15.60 12.94 -10.30
C HIS A 279 -14.12 12.85 -9.95
N MET A 280 -13.43 13.99 -9.81
CA MET A 280 -11.98 14.04 -9.61
C MET A 280 -11.52 13.51 -8.24
N THR A 281 -12.33 13.63 -7.21
CA THR A 281 -11.96 13.29 -5.81
C THR A 281 -12.94 12.38 -5.11
N SER A 282 -14.05 11.99 -5.76
CA SER A 282 -15.08 11.15 -5.17
C SER A 282 -15.47 10.03 -6.11
N GLY A 283 -15.57 8.82 -5.59
CA GLY A 283 -16.17 7.69 -6.31
C GLY A 283 -17.69 7.83 -6.40
N ALA A 284 -18.31 7.12 -7.34
CA ALA A 284 -19.76 7.03 -7.44
C ALA A 284 -20.34 6.26 -6.22
N GLU A 285 -21.47 6.71 -5.69
CA GLU A 285 -22.11 6.08 -4.52
C GLU A 285 -22.47 4.60 -4.74
N ASP A 286 -22.79 4.22 -5.97
CA ASP A 286 -23.11 2.83 -6.32
C ASP A 286 -21.87 1.91 -6.32
N GLY A 287 -20.66 2.47 -6.24
CA GLY A 287 -19.40 1.71 -6.25
C GLY A 287 -19.14 0.96 -7.56
N ASN A 288 -19.76 1.36 -8.67
CA ASN A 288 -19.67 0.63 -9.94
C ASN A 288 -18.23 0.44 -10.44
N GLY A 289 -17.36 1.44 -10.32
CA GLY A 289 -15.95 1.33 -10.70
C GLY A 289 -15.21 0.27 -9.89
N ALA A 290 -15.36 0.30 -8.57
CA ALA A 290 -14.79 -0.69 -7.66
C ALA A 290 -15.30 -2.11 -7.96
N TYR A 291 -16.62 -2.26 -8.17
CA TYR A 291 -17.23 -3.52 -8.58
C TYR A 291 -16.61 -4.07 -9.86
N ARG A 292 -16.46 -3.23 -10.89
CA ARG A 292 -15.86 -3.67 -12.17
C ARG A 292 -14.39 -4.10 -12.01
N ALA A 293 -13.60 -3.38 -11.22
CA ALA A 293 -12.21 -3.76 -10.97
C ALA A 293 -12.11 -5.13 -10.28
N MET A 294 -12.89 -5.36 -9.22
CA MET A 294 -12.95 -6.66 -8.54
C MET A 294 -13.43 -7.78 -9.47
N LYS A 295 -14.50 -7.55 -10.22
CA LYS A 295 -15.06 -8.51 -11.18
C LYS A 295 -14.03 -8.90 -12.26
N ILE A 296 -13.25 -7.94 -12.76
CA ILE A 296 -12.20 -8.21 -13.75
C ILE A 296 -11.10 -9.09 -13.14
N ALA A 297 -10.68 -8.83 -11.90
CA ALA A 297 -9.69 -9.65 -11.22
C ALA A 297 -10.15 -11.11 -11.06
N LEU A 298 -11.39 -11.32 -10.62
CA LEU A 298 -11.99 -12.65 -10.50
C LEU A 298 -12.09 -13.36 -11.86
N ARG A 299 -12.55 -12.65 -12.89
CA ARG A 299 -12.67 -13.20 -14.25
C ARG A 299 -11.31 -13.64 -14.81
N GLN A 300 -10.24 -12.87 -14.60
CA GLN A 300 -8.90 -13.25 -15.04
C GLN A 300 -8.42 -14.55 -14.41
N ALA A 301 -8.79 -14.78 -13.16
CA ALA A 301 -8.42 -15.98 -12.41
C ALA A 301 -9.39 -17.15 -12.66
N ASN A 302 -10.50 -16.93 -13.35
CA ASN A 302 -11.62 -17.89 -13.47
C ASN A 302 -12.12 -18.35 -12.09
N VAL A 303 -12.26 -17.41 -11.15
CA VAL A 303 -12.72 -17.62 -9.77
C VAL A 303 -14.10 -17.00 -9.61
N ALA A 304 -15.03 -17.75 -9.04
CA ALA A 304 -16.37 -17.25 -8.72
C ALA A 304 -16.34 -16.41 -7.41
N PRO A 305 -17.22 -15.43 -7.24
CA PRO A 305 -17.25 -14.63 -6.00
C PRO A 305 -17.34 -15.48 -4.73
N GLU A 306 -18.07 -16.59 -4.75
CA GLU A 306 -18.28 -17.49 -3.62
C GLU A 306 -17.01 -18.25 -3.20
N GLU A 307 -16.00 -18.28 -4.06
CA GLU A 307 -14.70 -18.89 -3.78
C GLU A 307 -13.72 -17.96 -3.05
N VAL A 308 -14.09 -16.68 -2.84
CA VAL A 308 -13.26 -15.69 -2.14
C VAL A 308 -13.68 -15.61 -0.69
N GLN A 309 -12.76 -15.87 0.24
CA GLN A 309 -13.07 -15.85 1.66
C GLN A 309 -12.70 -14.55 2.36
N HIS A 310 -11.73 -13.78 1.83
CA HIS A 310 -11.24 -12.57 2.46
C HIS A 310 -11.08 -11.43 1.46
N LEU A 311 -11.37 -10.20 1.93
CA LEU A 311 -11.16 -8.97 1.19
C LEU A 311 -10.51 -7.92 2.11
N ASN A 312 -9.31 -7.48 1.76
CA ASN A 312 -8.68 -6.30 2.34
C ASN A 312 -9.22 -5.08 1.57
N ALA A 313 -10.14 -4.37 2.18
CA ALA A 313 -10.85 -3.26 1.57
C ALA A 313 -9.98 -2.00 1.47
N HIS A 314 -10.26 -1.17 0.48
CA HIS A 314 -9.68 0.17 0.42
C HIS A 314 -10.19 1.06 1.54
N ALA A 315 -11.40 0.90 1.99
CA ALA A 315 -12.11 1.70 2.99
C ALA A 315 -11.22 2.58 3.87
N THR A 316 -11.20 3.88 3.59
CA THR A 316 -10.28 4.85 4.19
C THR A 316 -10.82 5.52 5.45
N SER A 317 -12.01 5.14 5.92
CA SER A 317 -12.74 5.85 6.98
C SER A 317 -13.38 7.17 6.52
N THR A 318 -13.64 7.30 5.23
CA THR A 318 -14.40 8.42 4.68
C THR A 318 -15.88 8.07 4.53
N PRO A 319 -16.81 9.01 4.81
CA PRO A 319 -18.24 8.71 4.72
C PRO A 319 -18.66 8.19 3.35
N VAL A 320 -18.29 8.88 2.27
CA VAL A 320 -18.70 8.54 0.89
C VAL A 320 -17.88 7.38 0.33
N GLY A 321 -16.58 7.34 0.56
CA GLY A 321 -15.70 6.30 0.03
C GLY A 321 -16.04 4.91 0.55
N ASP A 322 -16.23 4.78 1.86
CA ASP A 322 -16.59 3.52 2.49
C ASP A 322 -17.98 3.04 2.05
N LEU A 323 -18.95 3.96 1.89
CA LEU A 323 -20.29 3.62 1.39
C LEU A 323 -20.26 3.06 -0.03
N GLY A 324 -19.51 3.69 -0.93
CA GLY A 324 -19.34 3.21 -2.31
C GLY A 324 -18.71 1.80 -2.35
N GLU A 325 -17.72 1.54 -1.51
CA GLU A 325 -17.11 0.21 -1.45
C GLU A 325 -18.04 -0.83 -0.83
N ILE A 326 -18.83 -0.49 0.20
CA ILE A 326 -19.89 -1.35 0.74
C ILE A 326 -20.85 -1.77 -0.38
N ASN A 327 -21.30 -0.83 -1.19
CA ASN A 327 -22.22 -1.10 -2.30
C ASN A 327 -21.57 -1.99 -3.36
N ALA A 328 -20.32 -1.76 -3.71
CA ALA A 328 -19.57 -2.60 -4.63
C ALA A 328 -19.40 -4.04 -4.12
N ILE A 329 -19.08 -4.21 -2.84
CA ILE A 329 -18.93 -5.52 -2.19
C ILE A 329 -20.26 -6.27 -2.20
N LYS A 330 -21.35 -5.61 -1.82
CA LYS A 330 -22.70 -6.22 -1.86
C LYS A 330 -23.10 -6.64 -3.26
N HIS A 331 -22.79 -5.81 -4.26
CA HIS A 331 -23.10 -6.13 -5.65
C HIS A 331 -22.35 -7.36 -6.15
N LEU A 332 -21.09 -7.56 -5.73
CA LEU A 332 -20.28 -8.68 -6.18
C LEU A 332 -20.49 -9.95 -5.36
N PHE A 333 -20.54 -9.84 -4.03
CA PHE A 333 -20.54 -10.97 -3.09
C PHE A 333 -21.91 -11.24 -2.44
N GLY A 334 -22.90 -10.38 -2.67
CA GLY A 334 -24.18 -10.48 -2.01
C GLY A 334 -24.17 -10.01 -0.55
N THR A 335 -25.20 -10.44 0.19
CA THR A 335 -25.44 -10.00 1.58
C THR A 335 -25.52 -11.18 2.56
N THR A 336 -24.90 -12.30 2.22
CA THR A 336 -24.89 -13.52 3.06
C THR A 336 -23.70 -13.59 4.00
N GLY A 337 -22.79 -12.61 3.95
CA GLY A 337 -21.56 -12.62 4.76
C GLY A 337 -20.53 -13.67 4.32
N SER A 338 -20.54 -14.06 3.04
CA SER A 338 -19.66 -15.11 2.50
C SER A 338 -18.19 -14.70 2.47
N VAL A 339 -17.89 -13.39 2.34
CA VAL A 339 -16.55 -12.84 2.33
C VAL A 339 -16.29 -12.04 3.62
N ALA A 340 -15.19 -12.34 4.30
CA ALA A 340 -14.74 -11.57 5.46
C ALA A 340 -14.02 -10.31 5.03
N VAL A 341 -14.54 -9.15 5.38
CA VAL A 341 -14.06 -7.83 4.95
C VAL A 341 -13.31 -7.15 6.09
N THR A 342 -12.09 -6.70 5.79
CA THR A 342 -11.24 -5.94 6.71
C THR A 342 -10.74 -4.67 6.06
N SER A 343 -10.61 -3.59 6.83
CA SER A 343 -9.72 -2.48 6.46
C SER A 343 -8.62 -2.31 7.49
N THR A 344 -7.40 -2.65 7.09
CA THR A 344 -6.20 -2.50 7.91
C THR A 344 -5.76 -1.03 8.07
N LYS A 345 -6.37 -0.12 7.32
CA LYS A 345 -6.19 1.33 7.52
C LYS A 345 -6.68 1.82 8.88
N SER A 346 -7.49 1.04 9.56
CA SER A 346 -7.84 1.30 10.97
C SER A 346 -6.63 1.30 11.90
N ALA A 347 -5.58 0.54 11.57
CA ALA A 347 -4.35 0.43 12.34
C ALA A 347 -3.20 1.30 11.80
N THR A 348 -3.09 1.42 10.49
CA THR A 348 -1.95 2.10 9.83
C THR A 348 -2.27 3.53 9.38
N GLY A 349 -3.55 3.90 9.30
CA GLY A 349 -3.94 5.04 8.49
C GLY A 349 -3.83 4.71 7.00
N HIS A 350 -4.07 5.70 6.19
CA HIS A 350 -4.04 5.61 4.74
C HIS A 350 -2.68 6.05 4.19
N LEU A 351 -1.88 5.10 3.71
CA LEU A 351 -0.54 5.36 3.19
C LEU A 351 -0.52 5.85 1.74
N LEU A 352 -1.65 6.31 1.19
CA LEU A 352 -1.78 6.83 -0.18
C LEU A 352 -1.19 5.85 -1.21
N GLY A 353 -0.14 6.26 -1.94
CA GLY A 353 0.48 5.41 -2.96
C GLY A 353 1.20 4.16 -2.42
N ALA A 354 1.56 4.14 -1.15
CA ALA A 354 2.14 2.96 -0.49
C ALA A 354 1.08 1.95 -0.03
N ALA A 355 -0.17 2.36 0.13
CA ALA A 355 -1.25 1.54 0.71
C ALA A 355 -1.40 0.20 -0.02
N GLY A 356 -1.45 0.21 -1.35
CA GLY A 356 -1.65 -1.01 -2.13
C GLY A 356 -0.53 -2.05 -1.98
N GLY A 357 0.71 -1.61 -1.84
CA GLY A 357 1.85 -2.51 -1.58
C GLY A 357 1.76 -3.16 -0.21
N LEU A 358 1.56 -2.36 0.83
CA LEU A 358 1.45 -2.84 2.22
C LEU A 358 0.25 -3.76 2.40
N GLU A 359 -0.91 -3.40 1.87
CA GLU A 359 -2.15 -4.17 2.02
C GLU A 359 -2.13 -5.47 1.20
N THR A 360 -1.44 -5.50 0.07
CA THR A 360 -1.18 -6.75 -0.66
C THR A 360 -0.31 -7.70 0.18
N ILE A 361 0.69 -7.18 0.90
CA ILE A 361 1.47 -7.96 1.86
C ILE A 361 0.57 -8.53 2.97
N PHE A 362 -0.28 -7.72 3.58
CA PHE A 362 -1.21 -8.20 4.60
C PHE A 362 -2.18 -9.26 4.06
N THR A 363 -2.60 -9.13 2.81
CA THR A 363 -3.46 -10.12 2.15
C THR A 363 -2.71 -11.45 1.93
N ALA A 364 -1.44 -11.40 1.52
CA ALA A 364 -0.60 -12.59 1.39
C ALA A 364 -0.35 -13.27 2.75
N LEU A 365 -0.15 -12.49 3.80
CA LEU A 365 0.03 -13.02 5.17
C LEU A 365 -1.26 -13.61 5.74
N ALA A 366 -2.43 -13.03 5.42
CA ALA A 366 -3.72 -13.61 5.79
C ALA A 366 -3.93 -15.01 5.14
N LEU A 367 -3.51 -15.16 3.89
CA LEU A 367 -3.50 -16.45 3.21
C LEU A 367 -2.52 -17.45 3.83
N ARG A 368 -1.31 -16.99 4.19
CA ARG A 368 -0.29 -17.83 4.82
C ARG A 368 -0.75 -18.36 6.18
N ASP A 369 -1.21 -17.45 7.03
CA ASP A 369 -1.50 -17.74 8.43
C ASP A 369 -2.96 -18.13 8.68
N GLN A 370 -3.80 -18.09 7.63
CA GLN A 370 -5.22 -18.47 7.72
C GLN A 370 -5.97 -17.67 8.76
N ILE A 371 -5.76 -16.34 8.75
CA ILE A 371 -6.36 -15.41 9.70
C ILE A 371 -6.68 -14.08 8.99
N ALA A 372 -7.92 -13.61 9.15
CA ALA A 372 -8.32 -12.27 8.70
C ALA A 372 -7.99 -11.24 9.79
N PRO A 373 -7.20 -10.19 9.49
CA PRO A 373 -6.92 -9.13 10.48
C PRO A 373 -8.18 -8.30 10.77
N ALA A 374 -8.22 -7.66 11.93
CA ALA A 374 -9.37 -6.87 12.35
C ALA A 374 -9.43 -5.50 11.67
N THR A 375 -10.64 -4.96 11.55
CA THR A 375 -10.90 -3.53 11.46
C THR A 375 -11.04 -2.97 12.87
N LEU A 376 -10.07 -2.18 13.30
CA LEU A 376 -10.11 -1.53 14.61
C LEU A 376 -11.18 -0.43 14.62
N ASN A 377 -11.65 -0.06 15.82
CA ASN A 377 -12.58 1.04 16.04
C ASN A 377 -13.97 0.88 15.36
N LEU A 378 -14.28 -0.33 14.93
CA LEU A 378 -15.60 -0.66 14.37
C LEU A 378 -16.55 -1.04 15.52
N ASP A 379 -17.09 -0.01 16.16
CA ASP A 379 -17.99 -0.14 17.31
C ASP A 379 -19.46 -0.18 16.89
N ASN A 380 -19.79 0.67 15.91
CA ASN A 380 -21.14 0.83 15.36
C ASN A 380 -21.07 0.76 13.83
N PRO A 381 -21.16 -0.43 13.23
CA PRO A 381 -21.12 -0.58 11.79
C PRO A 381 -22.17 0.29 11.09
N ASP A 382 -21.79 0.89 9.96
CA ASP A 382 -22.74 1.63 9.12
C ASP A 382 -23.92 0.73 8.76
N PRO A 383 -25.17 1.17 8.93
CA PRO A 383 -26.36 0.38 8.55
C PRO A 383 -26.32 -0.12 7.10
N ALA A 384 -25.69 0.63 6.20
CA ALA A 384 -25.49 0.19 4.81
C ALA A 384 -24.68 -1.10 4.69
N ALA A 385 -23.84 -1.43 5.69
CA ALA A 385 -23.06 -2.67 5.72
C ALA A 385 -23.83 -3.89 6.22
N ALA A 386 -25.11 -3.76 6.55
CA ALA A 386 -25.92 -4.89 7.00
C ALA A 386 -25.86 -6.06 6.00
N GLY A 387 -25.62 -7.26 6.50
CA GLY A 387 -25.44 -8.48 5.69
C GLY A 387 -24.01 -8.75 5.23
N LEU A 388 -23.05 -7.84 5.45
CA LEU A 388 -21.63 -8.11 5.24
C LEU A 388 -20.99 -8.70 6.52
N HIS A 389 -20.01 -9.56 6.34
CA HIS A 389 -19.15 -10.03 7.42
C HIS A 389 -17.96 -9.06 7.57
N LEU A 390 -18.10 -8.05 8.41
CA LEU A 390 -17.01 -7.14 8.76
C LEU A 390 -16.22 -7.74 9.93
N VAL A 391 -14.92 -7.97 9.75
CA VAL A 391 -14.05 -8.46 10.82
C VAL A 391 -13.76 -7.31 11.79
N ALA A 392 -14.45 -7.30 12.92
CA ALA A 392 -14.42 -6.18 13.86
C ALA A 392 -13.57 -6.50 15.10
N LYS A 393 -12.76 -5.53 15.53
CA LYS A 393 -12.04 -5.51 16.82
C LYS A 393 -10.95 -6.56 17.01
N ARG A 394 -11.14 -7.79 16.56
CA ARG A 394 -10.19 -8.90 16.73
C ARG A 394 -9.99 -9.64 15.41
N ALA A 395 -8.78 -10.11 15.17
CA ALA A 395 -8.49 -10.99 14.05
C ALA A 395 -9.25 -12.32 14.19
N GLU A 396 -9.72 -12.85 13.06
CA GLU A 396 -10.53 -14.08 13.00
C GLU A 396 -9.77 -15.18 12.26
N PRO A 397 -9.43 -16.30 12.93
CA PRO A 397 -8.94 -17.50 12.25
C PRO A 397 -10.01 -18.02 11.28
N MET A 398 -9.62 -18.30 10.04
CA MET A 398 -10.52 -18.81 9.02
C MET A 398 -9.78 -19.48 7.89
N SER A 399 -10.43 -20.41 7.20
CA SER A 399 -9.85 -21.02 6.00
C SER A 399 -9.94 -20.05 4.83
N ILE A 400 -8.81 -19.66 4.24
CA ILE A 400 -8.72 -18.71 3.13
C ILE A 400 -7.95 -19.36 1.97
N THR A 401 -8.63 -19.55 0.84
CA THR A 401 -8.00 -20.00 -0.41
C THR A 401 -7.73 -18.83 -1.34
N TYR A 402 -8.71 -17.92 -1.47
CA TYR A 402 -8.58 -16.71 -2.29
C TYR A 402 -8.86 -15.46 -1.44
N ALA A 403 -8.06 -14.44 -1.65
CA ALA A 403 -8.23 -13.14 -1.01
C ALA A 403 -8.00 -12.00 -1.99
N LEU A 404 -8.84 -10.96 -1.90
CA LEU A 404 -8.72 -9.72 -2.68
C LEU A 404 -8.07 -8.60 -1.85
N SER A 405 -7.34 -7.71 -2.53
CA SER A 405 -6.92 -6.42 -2.00
C SER A 405 -7.32 -5.31 -2.97
N ASN A 406 -7.97 -4.27 -2.47
CA ASN A 406 -8.48 -3.14 -3.25
C ASN A 406 -7.67 -1.87 -3.02
N GLY A 407 -7.47 -1.10 -4.08
CA GLY A 407 -6.95 0.26 -4.04
C GLY A 407 -7.75 1.16 -4.97
N PHE A 408 -8.34 2.23 -4.44
CA PHE A 408 -9.13 3.20 -5.21
C PHE A 408 -8.55 4.58 -4.99
N GLY A 409 -8.44 5.38 -6.04
CA GLY A 409 -7.73 6.65 -5.99
C GLY A 409 -8.49 7.82 -6.57
N PHE A 410 -8.13 9.02 -6.14
CA PHE A 410 -8.54 10.26 -6.77
C PHE A 410 -8.25 10.20 -8.27
N GLY A 411 -9.11 10.80 -9.08
CA GLY A 411 -9.12 10.63 -10.53
C GLY A 411 -10.00 9.49 -11.00
N GLY A 412 -10.62 8.75 -10.09
CA GLY A 412 -11.52 7.62 -10.40
C GLY A 412 -10.78 6.35 -10.81
N VAL A 413 -9.59 6.14 -10.32
CA VAL A 413 -8.81 4.93 -10.59
C VAL A 413 -9.17 3.85 -9.59
N ASN A 414 -9.54 2.67 -10.09
CA ASN A 414 -9.82 1.49 -9.27
C ASN A 414 -8.89 0.35 -9.69
N ALA A 415 -8.28 -0.30 -8.71
CA ALA A 415 -7.44 -1.47 -8.91
C ALA A 415 -7.75 -2.53 -7.86
N SER A 416 -7.82 -3.78 -8.27
CA SER A 416 -8.03 -4.94 -7.39
C SER A 416 -7.06 -6.05 -7.78
N ILE A 417 -6.46 -6.68 -6.78
CA ILE A 417 -5.55 -7.80 -6.98
C ILE A 417 -6.07 -9.02 -6.23
N LEU A 418 -6.13 -10.17 -6.90
CA LEU A 418 -6.58 -11.44 -6.34
C LEU A 418 -5.39 -12.34 -6.10
N LEU A 419 -5.24 -12.78 -4.87
CA LEU A 419 -4.22 -13.72 -4.43
C LEU A 419 -4.83 -15.08 -4.12
N LYS A 420 -4.05 -16.12 -4.35
CA LYS A 420 -4.35 -17.50 -3.98
C LYS A 420 -3.33 -18.01 -2.97
N ARG A 421 -3.79 -18.76 -1.97
CA ARG A 421 -2.93 -19.44 -1.02
C ARG A 421 -1.94 -20.34 -1.76
N TRP A 422 -0.67 -20.24 -1.41
CA TRP A 422 0.32 -21.19 -1.89
C TRP A 422 0.16 -22.52 -1.13
N GLN A 423 0.20 -23.59 -1.87
CA GLN A 423 0.28 -24.96 -1.36
C GLN A 423 1.30 -25.69 -2.22
N ASP A 424 2.22 -26.40 -1.58
CA ASP A 424 3.19 -27.23 -2.29
C ASP A 424 2.44 -28.30 -3.08
N GLU A 425 2.71 -28.37 -4.38
CA GLU A 425 2.14 -29.34 -5.33
C GLU A 425 3.04 -30.57 -5.44
#